data_a4b7653ec9a8f0eef5e28ca8a8e264cc
#
_entry.id   a4b7653ec9a8f0eef5e28ca8a8e264cc
#
_cell.length_a   1.000
_cell.length_b   1.000
_cell.length_c   1.000
_cell.angle_alpha   90.00
_cell.angle_beta   90.00
_cell.angle_gamma   90.00
#
_symmetry.space_group_name_H-M   'P 1'
#
loop_
_entity.id
_entity.type
_entity.pdbx_description
1 polymer ?
#
loop_
_entity_poly.entity_id
_entity_poly.type
_entity_poly.pdbx_seq_one_letter_code
_entity_poly.pdbx_strand_id
1 'polypeptide(L)'
;MKNKPLSDLKIKTAKIKEKDYQLGDQHGLYLLVKTTGNKLWQMRYTSPTTKRRNIASFGKYPEISLSEARMARDKNIKLITDGIDPLEYKKEYKQKVIRNNNGMCINLIDEWLEKESLITKAITHKSKSRIFNKDVKPFLKNKHIKEVTIDDIVNIIENKLTTAPEIASRLFTHLDNLFRYAVLKKYCDRNILADIRKKDIVKPRISKHMAKITDLGILKQLINEIYNYNGNHNIKNALKLVLHIPLRAENLCNLKWNQINFEKKILTIPRENMKLSNINLDDFVMPLTDEVIKILKEHKDMQLFSIKPKEYVFLGFNNRQAINKESPNRALFRLGFNDEKKGTKIRLHGFRGTFRSLIDTLDTKNIFSFEVKERALDHHDKNLVARSYNHKANYHEQMIELMKFWSKFICSLKT
;
A
#
# COMPACT_ATOMS: atom_id res chain seq x y z
N MET A 1 10.80 0.71 66.60
CA MET A 1 11.64 1.93 66.72
C MET A 1 11.24 2.89 65.63
N LYS A 2 10.77 4.11 65.97
CA LYS A 2 10.48 5.15 64.96
C LYS A 2 11.83 5.67 64.44
N ASN A 3 12.14 5.44 63.18
CA ASN A 3 13.35 5.96 62.56
C ASN A 3 13.40 7.49 62.69
N LYS A 4 14.50 8.03 63.20
CA LYS A 4 14.74 9.46 63.19
C LYS A 4 14.76 9.95 61.73
N PRO A 5 14.12 11.08 61.43
CA PRO A 5 14.11 11.59 60.04
C PRO A 5 15.53 11.82 59.55
N LEU A 6 15.78 11.53 58.28
CA LEU A 6 17.05 11.83 57.60
C LEU A 6 17.28 13.35 57.53
N SER A 7 18.56 13.72 57.59
CA SER A 7 19.00 15.09 57.33
C SER A 7 19.89 15.15 56.08
N ASP A 8 19.93 16.30 55.40
CA ASP A 8 20.78 16.48 54.22
C ASP A 8 22.27 16.26 54.51
N LEU A 9 22.69 16.62 55.72
CA LEU A 9 24.08 16.37 56.17
C LEU A 9 24.39 14.89 56.16
N LYS A 10 23.52 14.05 56.74
CA LYS A 10 23.68 12.60 56.80
C LYS A 10 23.65 11.93 55.43
N ILE A 11 22.93 12.49 54.48
CA ILE A 11 22.86 12.02 53.09
C ILE A 11 24.15 12.37 52.35
N LYS A 12 24.64 13.62 52.48
CA LYS A 12 25.88 14.08 51.88
C LYS A 12 27.08 13.29 52.39
N THR A 13 27.19 13.07 53.67
CA THR A 13 28.32 12.38 54.33
C THR A 13 28.24 10.83 54.24
N ALA A 14 27.19 10.27 53.65
CA ALA A 14 27.05 8.82 53.48
C ALA A 14 28.16 8.25 52.59
N LYS A 15 29.06 7.46 53.16
CA LYS A 15 30.22 6.85 52.49
C LYS A 15 29.81 5.56 51.79
N ILE A 16 30.51 5.23 50.69
CA ILE A 16 30.39 3.96 49.98
C ILE A 16 30.93 2.84 50.90
N LYS A 17 30.23 1.70 50.92
CA LYS A 17 30.57 0.49 51.67
C LYS A 17 30.74 -0.69 50.74
N GLU A 18 31.32 -1.79 51.21
CA GLU A 18 31.49 -3.04 50.45
C GLU A 18 30.15 -3.69 50.03
N LYS A 19 29.07 -3.37 50.76
CA LYS A 19 27.71 -3.85 50.41
C LYS A 19 26.73 -2.68 50.36
N ASP A 20 25.74 -2.79 49.49
CA ASP A 20 24.64 -1.85 49.41
C ASP A 20 23.96 -1.73 50.77
N TYR A 21 23.68 -0.52 51.22
CA TYR A 21 22.99 -0.29 52.49
C TYR A 21 21.93 0.83 52.37
N GLN A 22 21.07 0.89 53.35
CA GLN A 22 19.91 1.77 53.35
C GLN A 22 19.97 2.76 54.50
N LEU A 23 19.66 4.00 54.21
CA LEU A 23 19.40 5.03 55.23
C LEU A 23 17.90 5.29 55.27
N GLY A 24 17.23 4.83 56.32
CA GLY A 24 15.80 4.95 56.48
C GLY A 24 15.36 6.38 56.83
N ASP A 25 14.27 6.82 56.26
CA ASP A 25 13.49 8.02 56.62
C ASP A 25 12.13 7.56 57.16
N GLN A 26 11.16 8.45 57.26
CA GLN A 26 9.81 8.15 57.74
C GLN A 26 8.92 7.54 56.63
N HIS A 27 7.88 6.79 57.07
CA HIS A 27 6.81 6.25 56.20
C HIS A 27 7.32 5.38 55.05
N GLY A 28 8.34 4.52 55.30
CA GLY A 28 8.85 3.58 54.32
C GLY A 28 9.85 4.17 53.32
N LEU A 29 10.10 5.49 53.33
CA LEU A 29 11.11 6.14 52.51
C LEU A 29 12.52 5.78 53.01
N TYR A 30 13.44 5.53 52.11
CA TYR A 30 14.86 5.30 52.40
C TYR A 30 15.74 5.69 51.21
N LEU A 31 16.98 6.01 51.51
CA LEU A 31 18.04 6.21 50.51
C LEU A 31 18.88 4.92 50.44
N LEU A 32 18.88 4.26 49.29
CA LEU A 32 19.74 3.13 48.99
C LEU A 32 21.10 3.67 48.50
N VAL A 33 22.16 3.42 49.25
CA VAL A 33 23.56 3.72 48.87
C VAL A 33 24.17 2.45 48.32
N LYS A 34 24.49 2.49 47.02
CA LYS A 34 25.09 1.37 46.28
C LYS A 34 26.61 1.34 46.44
N THR A 35 27.19 0.17 46.27
CA THR A 35 28.67 -0.03 46.17
C THR A 35 29.29 0.76 45.01
N THR A 36 28.51 1.08 43.97
CA THR A 36 28.93 1.93 42.86
C THR A 36 28.94 3.44 43.14
N GLY A 37 28.59 3.85 44.38
CA GLY A 37 28.48 5.25 44.78
C GLY A 37 27.13 5.91 44.45
N ASN A 38 26.25 5.26 43.69
CA ASN A 38 24.93 5.78 43.40
C ASN A 38 24.03 5.77 44.65
N LYS A 39 23.31 6.86 44.85
CA LYS A 39 22.35 7.02 45.96
C LYS A 39 20.94 7.11 45.35
N LEU A 40 20.06 6.16 45.68
CA LEU A 40 18.72 6.04 45.07
C LEU A 40 17.62 6.22 46.12
N TRP A 41 16.66 7.10 45.86
CA TRP A 41 15.47 7.25 46.67
C TRP A 41 14.46 6.16 46.36
N GLN A 42 14.04 5.44 47.41
CA GLN A 42 13.06 4.36 47.31
C GLN A 42 12.10 4.38 48.51
N MET A 43 10.90 3.87 48.28
CA MET A 43 9.86 3.71 49.31
C MET A 43 9.36 2.27 49.31
N ARG A 44 9.37 1.63 50.47
CA ARG A 44 8.70 0.35 50.68
C ARG A 44 7.26 0.59 51.07
N TYR A 45 6.37 -0.17 50.45
CA TYR A 45 4.96 -0.12 50.79
C TYR A 45 4.30 -1.49 50.56
N THR A 46 3.09 -1.66 51.08
CA THR A 46 2.24 -2.81 50.79
C THR A 46 1.22 -2.40 49.76
N SER A 47 1.17 -3.12 48.63
CA SER A 47 0.21 -2.84 47.56
C SER A 47 -1.23 -2.95 48.09
N PRO A 48 -2.07 -1.95 47.85
CA PRO A 48 -3.47 -2.01 48.29
C PRO A 48 -4.29 -3.05 47.52
N THR A 49 -3.85 -3.36 46.25
CA THR A 49 -4.53 -4.32 45.38
C THR A 49 -4.09 -5.77 45.66
N THR A 50 -2.77 -6.03 45.61
CA THR A 50 -2.22 -7.40 45.70
C THR A 50 -1.85 -7.83 47.13
N LYS A 51 -1.85 -6.91 48.09
CA LYS A 51 -1.40 -7.11 49.48
C LYS A 51 0.07 -7.54 49.61
N ARG A 52 0.84 -7.47 48.53
CA ARG A 52 2.28 -7.80 48.53
C ARG A 52 3.15 -6.58 48.80
N ARG A 53 4.34 -6.82 49.36
CA ARG A 53 5.34 -5.76 49.56
C ARG A 53 5.97 -5.37 48.24
N ASN A 54 5.97 -4.09 47.93
CA ASN A 54 6.56 -3.48 46.73
C ASN A 54 7.52 -2.35 47.08
N ILE A 55 8.33 -1.94 46.08
CA ILE A 55 9.28 -0.83 46.20
C ILE A 55 9.00 0.16 45.06
N ALA A 56 8.69 1.40 45.42
CA ALA A 56 8.60 2.52 44.49
C ALA A 56 9.93 3.27 44.45
N SER A 57 10.48 3.54 43.26
CA SER A 57 11.72 4.30 43.09
C SER A 57 11.41 5.72 42.58
N PHE A 58 12.08 6.72 43.18
CA PHE A 58 11.83 8.14 42.91
C PHE A 58 12.94 8.83 42.13
N GLY A 59 14.14 8.24 42.02
CA GLY A 59 15.28 8.80 41.31
C GLY A 59 16.56 8.82 42.12
N LYS A 60 17.56 9.48 41.59
CA LYS A 60 18.92 9.55 42.18
C LYS A 60 19.08 10.84 42.99
N TYR A 61 19.82 10.75 44.10
CA TYR A 61 20.40 11.91 44.76
C TYR A 61 21.76 12.24 44.09
N PRO A 62 22.14 13.50 43.84
CA PRO A 62 21.42 14.75 44.24
C PRO A 62 20.37 15.28 43.28
N GLU A 63 20.11 14.62 42.14
CA GLU A 63 19.09 15.05 41.15
C GLU A 63 17.71 15.25 41.80
N ILE A 64 17.38 14.36 42.74
CA ILE A 64 16.19 14.46 43.59
C ILE A 64 16.67 14.73 45.06
N SER A 65 16.28 15.86 45.58
CA SER A 65 16.56 16.29 46.93
C SER A 65 15.76 15.47 47.97
N LEU A 66 16.13 15.55 49.24
CA LEU A 66 15.36 14.95 50.38
C LEU A 66 13.91 15.47 50.40
N SER A 67 13.73 16.78 50.17
CA SER A 67 12.42 17.40 50.18
C SER A 67 11.52 16.82 49.06
N GLU A 68 12.04 16.73 47.82
CA GLU A 68 11.34 16.18 46.66
C GLU A 68 11.03 14.69 46.87
N ALA A 69 11.96 13.91 47.43
CA ALA A 69 11.72 12.52 47.75
C ALA A 69 10.58 12.35 48.77
N ARG A 70 10.49 13.23 49.78
CA ARG A 70 9.38 13.26 50.75
C ARG A 70 8.06 13.63 50.09
N MET A 71 8.05 14.63 49.22
CA MET A 71 6.84 14.96 48.43
C MET A 71 6.37 13.78 47.57
N ALA A 72 7.31 13.08 46.93
CA ALA A 72 6.98 11.89 46.10
C ALA A 72 6.43 10.74 46.97
N ARG A 73 6.99 10.52 48.17
CA ARG A 73 6.46 9.59 49.15
C ARG A 73 5.03 9.93 49.55
N ASP A 74 4.77 11.19 49.88
CA ASP A 74 3.45 11.64 50.38
C ASP A 74 2.38 11.50 49.29
N LYS A 75 2.73 11.78 48.01
CA LYS A 75 1.87 11.48 46.86
C LYS A 75 1.55 10.00 46.77
N ASN A 76 2.56 9.12 46.93
CA ASN A 76 2.35 7.67 46.88
C ASN A 76 1.52 7.16 48.07
N ILE A 77 1.69 7.72 49.27
CA ILE A 77 0.87 7.40 50.45
C ILE A 77 -0.59 7.74 50.15
N LYS A 78 -0.87 8.90 49.55
CA LYS A 78 -2.23 9.27 49.18
C LYS A 78 -2.85 8.26 48.20
N LEU A 79 -2.13 7.88 47.15
CA LEU A 79 -2.60 6.85 46.20
C LEU A 79 -2.92 5.53 46.94
N ILE A 80 -2.04 5.06 47.85
CA ILE A 80 -2.25 3.85 48.61
C ILE A 80 -3.49 3.95 49.52
N THR A 81 -3.70 5.12 50.16
CA THR A 81 -4.89 5.38 50.97
C THR A 81 -6.17 5.36 50.13
N ASP A 82 -6.10 5.84 48.90
CA ASP A 82 -7.19 5.80 47.94
C ASP A 82 -7.38 4.42 47.27
N GLY A 83 -6.64 3.38 47.73
CA GLY A 83 -6.73 2.03 47.19
C GLY A 83 -6.00 1.78 45.89
N ILE A 84 -5.19 2.73 45.40
CA ILE A 84 -4.49 2.70 44.12
C ILE A 84 -3.03 2.29 44.33
N ASP A 85 -2.53 1.31 43.56
CA ASP A 85 -1.12 0.94 43.58
C ASP A 85 -0.26 1.97 42.82
N PRO A 86 0.74 2.58 43.49
CA PRO A 86 1.58 3.62 42.83
C PRO A 86 2.33 3.14 41.60
N LEU A 87 2.76 1.86 41.52
CA LEU A 87 3.45 1.31 40.36
C LEU A 87 2.48 1.10 39.20
N GLU A 88 1.27 0.60 39.46
CA GLU A 88 0.21 0.45 38.45
C GLU A 88 -0.20 1.83 37.92
N TYR A 89 -0.45 2.78 38.83
CA TYR A 89 -0.78 4.16 38.44
C TYR A 89 0.30 4.80 37.53
N LYS A 90 1.59 4.66 37.89
CA LYS A 90 2.71 5.16 37.10
C LYS A 90 2.76 4.49 35.73
N LYS A 91 2.50 3.19 35.65
CA LYS A 91 2.45 2.44 34.38
C LYS A 91 1.30 2.91 33.49
N GLU A 92 0.10 3.03 34.07
CA GLU A 92 -1.09 3.52 33.35
C GLU A 92 -0.91 4.97 32.87
N TYR A 93 -0.40 5.84 33.75
CA TYR A 93 -0.11 7.23 33.37
C TYR A 93 0.89 7.32 32.20
N LYS A 94 1.98 6.55 32.26
CA LYS A 94 2.96 6.48 31.16
C LYS A 94 2.32 5.97 29.89
N GLN A 95 1.49 4.95 29.96
CA GLN A 95 0.75 4.43 28.79
C GLN A 95 -0.22 5.47 28.22
N LYS A 96 -0.92 6.20 29.11
CA LYS A 96 -1.84 7.27 28.70
C LYS A 96 -1.11 8.40 27.97
N VAL A 97 0.06 8.81 28.46
CA VAL A 97 0.90 9.82 27.80
C VAL A 97 1.37 9.34 26.43
N ILE A 98 1.84 8.09 26.33
CA ILE A 98 2.25 7.50 25.04
C ILE A 98 1.08 7.43 24.08
N ARG A 99 -0.09 6.96 24.52
CA ARG A 99 -1.30 6.90 23.70
C ARG A 99 -1.73 8.28 23.22
N ASN A 100 -1.68 9.28 24.10
CA ASN A 100 -2.04 10.65 23.74
C ASN A 100 -1.08 11.21 22.69
N ASN A 101 0.23 10.99 22.83
CA ASN A 101 1.20 11.44 21.83
C ASN A 101 1.03 10.71 20.48
N ASN A 102 0.82 9.39 20.51
CA ASN A 102 0.59 8.61 19.29
C ASN A 102 -0.77 8.92 18.64
N GLY A 103 -1.74 9.40 19.40
CA GLY A 103 -3.03 9.87 18.91
C GLY A 103 -3.00 11.25 18.22
N MET A 104 -1.88 11.96 18.25
CA MET A 104 -1.66 13.13 17.39
C MET A 104 -1.70 12.70 15.94
N CYS A 105 -2.49 13.41 15.10
CA CYS A 105 -2.72 13.00 13.72
C CYS A 105 -1.43 12.84 12.90
N ILE A 106 -0.41 13.64 13.18
CA ILE A 106 0.89 13.52 12.50
C ILE A 106 1.52 12.15 12.74
N ASN A 107 1.56 11.70 14.01
CA ASN A 107 2.16 10.42 14.41
C ASN A 107 1.30 9.23 13.99
N LEU A 108 -0.03 9.34 14.16
CA LEU A 108 -1.00 8.33 13.77
C LEU A 108 -0.96 8.05 12.25
N ILE A 109 -0.87 9.10 11.43
CA ILE A 109 -0.79 8.95 9.98
C ILE A 109 0.50 8.20 9.59
N ASP A 110 1.64 8.54 10.20
CA ASP A 110 2.91 7.88 9.91
C ASP A 110 2.89 6.41 10.34
N GLU A 111 2.40 6.10 11.54
CA GLU A 111 2.23 4.72 12.03
C GLU A 111 1.31 3.90 11.13
N TRP A 112 0.19 4.49 10.69
CA TRP A 112 -0.75 3.82 9.81
C TRP A 112 -0.17 3.58 8.42
N LEU A 113 0.55 4.56 7.85
CA LEU A 113 1.22 4.41 6.56
C LEU A 113 2.32 3.34 6.61
N GLU A 114 3.07 3.25 7.71
CA GLU A 114 4.06 2.20 7.91
C GLU A 114 3.40 0.81 7.91
N LYS A 115 2.32 0.63 8.67
CA LYS A 115 1.51 -0.61 8.62
C LYS A 115 1.02 -0.93 7.21
N GLU A 116 0.51 0.07 6.48
CA GLU A 116 0.01 -0.10 5.11
C GLU A 116 1.12 -0.51 4.13
N SER A 117 2.38 -0.13 4.39
CA SER A 117 3.52 -0.52 3.57
C SER A 117 3.77 -2.03 3.58
N LEU A 118 3.43 -2.71 4.69
CA LEU A 118 3.62 -4.15 4.86
C LEU A 118 2.57 -4.99 4.12
N ILE A 119 1.39 -4.42 3.82
CA ILE A 119 0.25 -5.15 3.26
C ILE A 119 -0.16 -4.68 1.85
N THR A 120 0.43 -3.61 1.35
CA THR A 120 0.10 -3.06 0.02
C THR A 120 1.32 -3.05 -0.89
N LYS A 121 1.09 -3.17 -2.22
CA LYS A 121 2.18 -3.04 -3.21
C LYS A 121 2.85 -1.65 -3.09
N ALA A 122 4.17 -1.60 -3.27
CA ALA A 122 4.98 -0.38 -3.13
C ALA A 122 4.42 0.83 -3.90
N ILE A 123 3.90 0.63 -5.12
CA ILE A 123 3.29 1.70 -5.92
C ILE A 123 1.99 2.25 -5.29
N THR A 124 1.19 1.36 -4.69
CA THR A 124 -0.05 1.74 -4.00
C THR A 124 0.27 2.51 -2.73
N HIS A 125 1.23 2.01 -1.94
CA HIS A 125 1.73 2.69 -0.74
C HIS A 125 2.28 4.08 -1.07
N LYS A 126 3.15 4.19 -2.09
CA LYS A 126 3.70 5.49 -2.54
C LYS A 126 2.60 6.49 -2.91
N SER A 127 1.56 6.03 -3.62
CA SER A 127 0.41 6.88 -3.97
C SER A 127 -0.38 7.32 -2.74
N LYS A 128 -0.64 6.40 -1.79
CA LYS A 128 -1.34 6.68 -0.53
C LYS A 128 -0.56 7.67 0.34
N SER A 129 0.73 7.43 0.53
CA SER A 129 1.62 8.32 1.29
C SER A 129 1.66 9.73 0.70
N ARG A 130 1.72 9.83 -0.65
CA ARG A 130 1.68 11.14 -1.33
C ARG A 130 0.38 11.89 -1.03
N ILE A 131 -0.78 11.22 -1.07
CA ILE A 131 -2.07 11.82 -0.77
C ILE A 131 -2.09 12.32 0.67
N PHE A 132 -1.70 11.49 1.64
CA PHE A 132 -1.71 11.89 3.06
C PHE A 132 -0.74 13.03 3.36
N ASN A 133 0.49 12.96 2.84
CA ASN A 133 1.47 14.01 3.07
C ASN A 133 1.07 15.36 2.46
N LYS A 134 0.41 15.34 1.27
CA LYS A 134 0.02 16.56 0.56
C LYS A 134 -1.34 17.09 0.98
N ASP A 135 -2.31 16.21 1.15
CA ASP A 135 -3.73 16.58 1.20
C ASP A 135 -4.36 16.43 2.61
N VAL A 136 -3.71 15.73 3.56
CA VAL A 136 -4.25 15.47 4.90
C VAL A 136 -3.40 16.08 6.01
N LYS A 137 -2.11 15.76 6.06
CA LYS A 137 -1.22 16.22 7.12
C LYS A 137 -1.21 17.75 7.31
N PRO A 138 -1.20 18.59 6.27
CA PRO A 138 -1.20 20.02 6.45
C PRO A 138 -2.38 20.55 7.26
N PHE A 139 -3.55 19.90 7.15
CA PHE A 139 -4.78 20.29 7.84
C PHE A 139 -4.88 19.72 9.26
N LEU A 140 -4.34 18.53 9.51
CA LEU A 140 -4.54 17.79 10.75
C LEU A 140 -3.28 17.68 11.64
N LYS A 141 -2.11 18.19 11.21
CA LYS A 141 -0.81 17.97 11.89
C LYS A 141 -0.80 18.37 13.37
N ASN A 142 -1.54 19.40 13.73
CA ASN A 142 -1.56 19.96 15.10
C ASN A 142 -2.76 19.47 15.92
N LYS A 143 -3.61 18.58 15.37
CA LYS A 143 -4.79 18.06 16.05
C LYS A 143 -4.55 16.65 16.58
N HIS A 144 -5.11 16.36 17.75
CA HIS A 144 -5.27 14.99 18.19
C HIS A 144 -6.46 14.35 17.45
N ILE A 145 -6.42 13.05 17.16
CA ILE A 145 -7.48 12.37 16.39
C ILE A 145 -8.88 12.49 17.02
N LYS A 146 -8.96 12.64 18.34
CA LYS A 146 -10.22 12.87 19.07
C LYS A 146 -10.82 14.27 18.83
N GLU A 147 -10.01 15.22 18.39
CA GLU A 147 -10.39 16.61 18.14
C GLU A 147 -10.77 16.85 16.69
N VAL A 148 -10.55 15.87 15.83
CA VAL A 148 -10.92 15.98 14.41
C VAL A 148 -12.41 15.87 14.26
N THR A 149 -13.00 16.86 13.60
CA THR A 149 -14.44 16.96 13.35
C THR A 149 -14.81 16.47 11.95
N ILE A 150 -16.10 16.24 11.72
CA ILE A 150 -16.62 15.92 10.38
C ILE A 150 -16.32 17.07 9.42
N ASP A 151 -16.44 18.32 9.87
CA ASP A 151 -16.16 19.51 9.04
C ASP A 151 -14.71 19.57 8.58
N ASP A 152 -13.75 19.17 9.43
CA ASP A 152 -12.35 19.06 9.01
C ASP A 152 -12.20 18.09 7.84
N ILE A 153 -12.87 16.94 7.92
CA ILE A 153 -12.81 15.90 6.87
C ILE A 153 -13.51 16.36 5.60
N VAL A 154 -14.67 17.01 5.72
CA VAL A 154 -15.41 17.57 4.59
C VAL A 154 -14.54 18.61 3.87
N ASN A 155 -13.94 19.53 4.60
CA ASN A 155 -13.04 20.56 4.05
C ASN A 155 -11.86 19.95 3.28
N ILE A 156 -11.20 18.90 3.84
CA ILE A 156 -10.10 18.21 3.18
C ILE A 156 -10.57 17.57 1.85
N ILE A 157 -11.75 16.94 1.88
CA ILE A 157 -12.31 16.26 0.70
C ILE A 157 -12.76 17.27 -0.35
N GLU A 158 -13.44 18.34 0.02
CA GLU A 158 -13.92 19.39 -0.88
C GLU A 158 -12.77 20.12 -1.57
N ASN A 159 -11.71 20.46 -0.85
CA ASN A 159 -10.49 21.00 -1.45
C ASN A 159 -9.91 20.05 -2.52
N LYS A 160 -10.04 18.73 -2.31
CA LYS A 160 -9.58 17.76 -3.28
C LYS A 160 -10.55 17.54 -4.43
N LEU A 161 -11.84 17.69 -4.21
CA LEU A 161 -12.89 17.59 -5.23
C LEU A 161 -12.71 18.61 -6.35
N THR A 162 -12.25 19.82 -6.04
CA THR A 162 -12.01 20.89 -7.03
C THR A 162 -10.91 20.51 -8.04
N THR A 163 -9.87 19.79 -7.59
CA THR A 163 -8.67 19.50 -8.39
C THR A 163 -8.63 18.07 -8.94
N ALA A 164 -9.09 17.09 -8.15
CA ALA A 164 -8.97 15.67 -8.48
C ALA A 164 -10.09 14.82 -7.85
N PRO A 165 -11.31 14.85 -8.37
CA PRO A 165 -12.46 14.18 -7.77
C PRO A 165 -12.32 12.67 -7.56
N GLU A 166 -11.58 11.96 -8.43
CA GLU A 166 -11.31 10.54 -8.22
C GLU A 166 -10.41 10.28 -7.01
N ILE A 167 -9.45 11.18 -6.77
CA ILE A 167 -8.58 11.12 -5.59
C ILE A 167 -9.39 11.44 -4.34
N ALA A 168 -10.29 12.43 -4.39
CA ALA A 168 -11.19 12.77 -3.28
C ALA A 168 -12.04 11.56 -2.85
N SER A 169 -12.58 10.82 -3.82
CA SER A 169 -13.32 9.60 -3.55
C SER A 169 -12.49 8.51 -2.86
N ARG A 170 -11.22 8.38 -3.22
CA ARG A 170 -10.28 7.44 -2.55
C ARG A 170 -9.87 7.97 -1.18
N LEU A 171 -9.70 9.27 -1.06
CA LEU A 171 -9.31 9.94 0.18
C LEU A 171 -10.33 9.68 1.29
N PHE A 172 -11.64 9.79 1.00
CA PHE A 172 -12.69 9.41 1.95
C PHE A 172 -12.47 7.99 2.49
N THR A 173 -12.27 7.01 1.59
CA THR A 173 -12.06 5.60 1.98
C THR A 173 -10.77 5.43 2.80
N HIS A 174 -9.72 6.18 2.49
CA HIS A 174 -8.47 6.11 3.24
C HIS A 174 -8.61 6.74 4.63
N LEU A 175 -9.35 7.84 4.76
CA LEU A 175 -9.65 8.47 6.04
C LEU A 175 -10.53 7.58 6.92
N ASP A 176 -11.55 6.94 6.37
CA ASP A 176 -12.35 5.94 7.10
C ASP A 176 -11.46 4.80 7.64
N ASN A 177 -10.55 4.28 6.83
CA ASN A 177 -9.60 3.25 7.26
C ASN A 177 -8.63 3.76 8.35
N LEU A 178 -8.17 5.01 8.26
CA LEU A 178 -7.33 5.63 9.30
C LEU A 178 -8.07 5.73 10.63
N PHE A 179 -9.33 6.17 10.62
CA PHE A 179 -10.16 6.24 11.84
C PHE A 179 -10.44 4.85 12.43
N ARG A 180 -10.72 3.84 11.59
CA ARG A 180 -10.84 2.44 12.07
C ARG A 180 -9.55 1.96 12.73
N TYR A 181 -8.40 2.31 12.18
CA TYR A 181 -7.11 2.00 12.77
C TYR A 181 -6.90 2.74 14.10
N ALA A 182 -7.29 4.01 14.19
CA ALA A 182 -7.21 4.79 15.42
C ALA A 182 -8.08 4.19 16.55
N VAL A 183 -9.28 3.70 16.23
CA VAL A 183 -10.15 2.99 17.17
C VAL A 183 -9.50 1.68 17.63
N LEU A 184 -8.95 0.88 16.69
CA LEU A 184 -8.24 -0.36 17.01
C LEU A 184 -7.09 -0.14 17.98
N LYS A 185 -6.35 0.96 17.81
CA LYS A 185 -5.22 1.36 18.67
C LYS A 185 -5.67 2.07 19.97
N LYS A 186 -6.95 2.30 20.15
CA LYS A 186 -7.54 3.03 21.30
C LYS A 186 -7.03 4.49 21.37
N TYR A 187 -6.76 5.11 20.23
CA TYR A 187 -6.41 6.53 20.14
C TYR A 187 -7.65 7.42 20.07
N CYS A 188 -8.77 6.88 19.62
CA CYS A 188 -10.11 7.48 19.73
C CYS A 188 -11.14 6.39 20.06
N ASP A 189 -12.32 6.81 20.50
CA ASP A 189 -13.34 5.92 21.00
C ASP A 189 -14.27 5.39 19.89
N ARG A 190 -14.43 6.17 18.81
CA ARG A 190 -15.25 5.80 17.65
C ARG A 190 -14.69 6.37 16.36
N ASN A 191 -15.07 5.74 15.25
CA ASN A 191 -14.83 6.29 13.92
C ASN A 191 -15.94 7.30 13.58
N ILE A 192 -15.60 8.57 13.45
CA ILE A 192 -16.57 9.65 13.14
C ILE A 192 -17.19 9.52 11.74
N LEU A 193 -16.56 8.74 10.84
CA LEU A 193 -17.03 8.50 9.47
C LEU A 193 -17.92 7.25 9.34
N ALA A 194 -18.11 6.46 10.42
CA ALA A 194 -18.82 5.18 10.36
C ALA A 194 -20.27 5.32 9.86
N ASP A 195 -20.94 6.40 10.25
CA ASP A 195 -22.36 6.65 9.92
C ASP A 195 -22.52 7.55 8.68
N ILE A 196 -21.42 7.97 8.05
CA ILE A 196 -21.44 8.86 6.90
C ILE A 196 -21.25 8.04 5.62
N ARG A 197 -22.21 8.12 4.73
CA ARG A 197 -22.08 7.48 3.42
C ARG A 197 -21.21 8.35 2.52
N LYS A 198 -20.21 7.73 1.92
CA LYS A 198 -19.32 8.39 0.97
C LYS A 198 -20.04 9.24 -0.09
N LYS A 199 -21.20 8.79 -0.57
CA LYS A 199 -22.01 9.50 -1.58
C LYS A 199 -22.58 10.82 -1.08
N ASP A 200 -22.69 11.02 0.24
CA ASP A 200 -23.24 12.23 0.82
C ASP A 200 -22.20 13.39 0.77
N ILE A 201 -20.90 13.06 0.73
CA ILE A 201 -19.82 14.05 0.58
C ILE A 201 -19.28 14.08 -0.85
N VAL A 202 -19.09 12.92 -1.47
CA VAL A 202 -18.52 12.79 -2.82
C VAL A 202 -19.59 12.29 -3.77
N LYS A 203 -20.14 13.18 -4.58
CA LYS A 203 -21.15 12.80 -5.59
C LYS A 203 -20.63 11.67 -6.47
N PRO A 204 -21.41 10.60 -6.67
CA PRO A 204 -21.07 9.55 -7.61
C PRO A 204 -20.81 10.12 -9.00
N ARG A 205 -19.67 9.79 -9.57
CA ARG A 205 -19.39 10.11 -10.97
C ARG A 205 -19.72 8.93 -11.85
N ILE A 206 -20.30 9.22 -13.01
CA ILE A 206 -20.37 8.24 -14.09
C ILE A 206 -18.92 7.95 -14.49
N SER A 207 -18.49 6.71 -14.28
CA SER A 207 -17.15 6.30 -14.68
C SER A 207 -17.07 6.32 -16.20
N LYS A 208 -16.22 7.16 -16.77
CA LYS A 208 -15.92 7.07 -18.19
C LYS A 208 -15.13 5.79 -18.44
N HIS A 209 -15.65 4.93 -19.30
CA HIS A 209 -14.92 3.76 -19.75
C HIS A 209 -13.62 4.20 -20.45
N MET A 210 -12.58 3.38 -20.34
CA MET A 210 -11.34 3.65 -21.11
C MET A 210 -11.67 3.66 -22.60
N ALA A 211 -11.15 4.67 -23.28
CA ALA A 211 -11.30 4.79 -24.71
C ALA A 211 -10.74 3.55 -25.41
N LYS A 212 -11.53 2.97 -26.32
CA LYS A 212 -11.26 1.79 -27.13
C LYS A 212 -11.70 2.05 -28.55
N ILE A 213 -11.10 1.40 -29.53
CA ILE A 213 -11.46 1.50 -30.95
C ILE A 213 -12.21 0.22 -31.33
N THR A 214 -13.47 0.37 -31.77
CA THR A 214 -14.32 -0.73 -32.23
C THR A 214 -14.78 -0.53 -33.68
N ASP A 215 -14.59 0.67 -34.22
CA ASP A 215 -14.78 0.92 -35.65
C ASP A 215 -13.65 0.25 -36.44
N LEU A 216 -14.03 -0.55 -37.46
CA LEU A 216 -13.07 -1.36 -38.22
C LEU A 216 -12.20 -0.52 -39.12
N GLY A 217 -12.71 0.62 -39.68
CA GLY A 217 -11.95 1.54 -40.50
C GLY A 217 -10.86 2.22 -39.69
N ILE A 218 -11.20 2.73 -38.53
CA ILE A 218 -10.25 3.35 -37.60
C ILE A 218 -9.24 2.32 -37.10
N LEU A 219 -9.69 1.09 -36.81
CA LEU A 219 -8.78 0.01 -36.38
C LEU A 219 -7.80 -0.37 -37.48
N LYS A 220 -8.26 -0.48 -38.73
CA LYS A 220 -7.40 -0.71 -39.89
C LYS A 220 -6.33 0.38 -40.01
N GLN A 221 -6.73 1.65 -39.91
CA GLN A 221 -5.79 2.77 -39.89
C GLN A 221 -4.77 2.65 -38.75
N LEU A 222 -5.24 2.37 -37.51
CA LEU A 222 -4.34 2.19 -36.36
C LEU A 222 -3.30 1.08 -36.59
N ILE A 223 -3.73 -0.07 -37.11
CA ILE A 223 -2.83 -1.19 -37.42
C ILE A 223 -1.76 -0.77 -38.39
N ASN A 224 -2.15 -0.14 -39.53
CA ASN A 224 -1.21 0.29 -40.54
C ASN A 224 -0.22 1.33 -40.03
N GLU A 225 -0.67 2.31 -39.26
CA GLU A 225 0.19 3.31 -38.63
C GLU A 225 1.19 2.68 -37.63
N ILE A 226 0.78 1.67 -36.88
CA ILE A 226 1.68 0.94 -35.98
C ILE A 226 2.72 0.14 -36.76
N TYR A 227 2.31 -0.56 -37.82
CA TYR A 227 3.25 -1.36 -38.61
C TYR A 227 4.23 -0.46 -39.43
N ASN A 228 3.82 0.74 -39.81
CA ASN A 228 4.64 1.72 -40.51
C ASN A 228 5.37 2.71 -39.59
N TYR A 229 5.21 2.57 -38.25
CA TYR A 229 5.85 3.48 -37.29
C TYR A 229 7.37 3.51 -37.45
N ASN A 230 7.94 4.69 -37.76
CA ASN A 230 9.37 4.91 -37.99
C ASN A 230 10.16 5.37 -36.74
N GLY A 231 9.56 5.25 -35.53
CA GLY A 231 10.24 5.59 -34.31
C GLY A 231 11.00 4.40 -33.69
N ASN A 232 11.24 4.48 -32.40
CA ASN A 232 11.99 3.46 -31.65
C ASN A 232 11.39 2.05 -31.83
N HIS A 233 12.22 1.10 -32.24
CA HIS A 233 11.80 -0.29 -32.54
C HIS A 233 11.21 -1.04 -31.33
N ASN A 234 11.67 -0.75 -30.08
CA ASN A 234 11.08 -1.34 -28.88
C ASN A 234 9.61 -0.89 -28.73
N ILE A 235 9.33 0.39 -28.99
CA ILE A 235 7.96 0.94 -28.94
C ILE A 235 7.11 0.36 -30.07
N LYS A 236 7.64 0.31 -31.31
CA LYS A 236 6.97 -0.29 -32.45
C LYS A 236 6.54 -1.73 -32.19
N ASN A 237 7.48 -2.55 -31.74
CA ASN A 237 7.21 -3.97 -31.54
C ASN A 237 6.35 -4.23 -30.28
N ALA A 238 6.41 -3.38 -29.25
CA ALA A 238 5.46 -3.42 -28.15
C ALA A 238 4.02 -3.10 -28.61
N LEU A 239 3.85 -2.12 -29.50
CA LEU A 239 2.55 -1.79 -30.09
C LEU A 239 2.05 -2.90 -31.02
N LYS A 240 2.91 -3.50 -31.84
CA LYS A 240 2.55 -4.68 -32.63
C LYS A 240 2.10 -5.84 -31.73
N LEU A 241 2.85 -6.11 -30.65
CA LEU A 241 2.52 -7.22 -29.75
C LEU A 241 1.15 -7.04 -29.07
N VAL A 242 0.82 -5.82 -28.60
CA VAL A 242 -0.45 -5.56 -27.92
C VAL A 242 -1.67 -5.62 -28.84
N LEU A 243 -1.49 -5.48 -30.15
CA LEU A 243 -2.55 -5.75 -31.13
C LEU A 243 -2.98 -7.22 -31.10
N HIS A 244 -2.02 -8.13 -30.99
CA HIS A 244 -2.25 -9.57 -31.05
C HIS A 244 -2.53 -10.20 -29.68
N ILE A 245 -1.95 -9.67 -28.61
CA ILE A 245 -2.10 -10.20 -27.23
C ILE A 245 -2.61 -9.09 -26.32
N PRO A 246 -3.80 -9.22 -25.70
CA PRO A 246 -4.41 -8.17 -24.89
C PRO A 246 -3.80 -8.07 -23.48
N LEU A 247 -2.48 -7.89 -23.39
CA LEU A 247 -1.76 -7.75 -22.12
C LEU A 247 -2.09 -6.45 -21.40
N ARG A 248 -2.00 -6.45 -20.07
CA ARG A 248 -2.00 -5.19 -19.32
C ARG A 248 -0.76 -4.38 -19.66
N ALA A 249 -0.91 -3.05 -19.73
CA ALA A 249 0.18 -2.15 -20.10
C ALA A 249 1.47 -2.38 -19.28
N GLU A 250 1.34 -2.67 -17.99
CA GLU A 250 2.46 -2.94 -17.10
C GLU A 250 3.14 -4.28 -17.44
N ASN A 251 2.35 -5.33 -17.71
CA ASN A 251 2.87 -6.64 -18.09
C ASN A 251 3.54 -6.60 -19.49
N LEU A 252 2.96 -5.87 -20.44
CA LEU A 252 3.56 -5.66 -21.75
C LEU A 252 4.92 -4.96 -21.64
N CYS A 253 4.98 -3.85 -20.90
CA CYS A 253 6.20 -3.05 -20.79
C CYS A 253 7.30 -3.76 -20.00
N ASN A 254 6.95 -4.54 -18.99
CA ASN A 254 7.91 -5.28 -18.16
C ASN A 254 8.11 -6.74 -18.61
N LEU A 255 7.70 -7.09 -19.83
CA LEU A 255 7.84 -8.43 -20.37
C LEU A 255 9.31 -8.85 -20.40
N LYS A 256 9.62 -10.06 -19.94
CA LYS A 256 10.97 -10.63 -19.90
C LYS A 256 11.12 -11.78 -20.86
N TRP A 257 12.33 -12.00 -21.40
CA TRP A 257 12.61 -13.09 -22.31
C TRP A 257 12.42 -14.47 -21.68
N ASN A 258 12.71 -14.63 -20.39
CA ASN A 258 12.51 -15.89 -19.67
C ASN A 258 11.03 -16.26 -19.47
N GLN A 259 10.10 -15.36 -19.74
CA GLN A 259 8.66 -15.61 -19.71
C GLN A 259 8.13 -16.20 -21.03
N ILE A 260 8.96 -16.24 -22.10
CA ILE A 260 8.58 -16.68 -23.44
C ILE A 260 9.24 -18.02 -23.73
N ASN A 261 8.41 -19.05 -23.95
CA ASN A 261 8.86 -20.32 -24.47
C ASN A 261 8.51 -20.41 -25.97
N PHE A 262 9.53 -20.31 -26.82
CA PHE A 262 9.39 -20.32 -28.27
C PHE A 262 9.01 -21.70 -28.83
N GLU A 263 9.45 -22.79 -28.19
CA GLU A 263 9.17 -24.17 -28.60
C GLU A 263 7.71 -24.55 -28.33
N LYS A 264 7.25 -24.28 -27.09
CA LYS A 264 5.86 -24.51 -26.69
C LYS A 264 4.90 -23.42 -27.17
N LYS A 265 5.41 -22.34 -27.74
CA LYS A 265 4.65 -21.15 -28.17
C LYS A 265 3.74 -20.63 -27.05
N ILE A 266 4.29 -20.43 -25.86
CA ILE A 266 3.56 -19.89 -24.70
C ILE A 266 4.31 -18.74 -24.04
N LEU A 267 3.55 -17.79 -23.52
CA LEU A 267 3.99 -16.75 -22.61
C LEU A 267 3.47 -17.11 -21.21
N THR A 268 4.36 -17.14 -20.21
CA THR A 268 3.99 -17.37 -18.81
C THR A 268 4.41 -16.19 -17.97
N ILE A 269 3.45 -15.51 -17.33
CA ILE A 269 3.73 -14.41 -16.40
C ILE A 269 3.44 -14.92 -14.99
N PRO A 270 4.45 -14.94 -14.10
CA PRO A 270 4.28 -15.35 -12.71
C PRO A 270 3.17 -14.55 -12.02
N ARG A 271 2.37 -15.22 -11.21
CA ARG A 271 1.20 -14.60 -10.56
C ARG A 271 1.55 -13.39 -9.69
N GLU A 272 2.70 -13.39 -9.07
CA GLU A 272 3.23 -12.26 -8.28
C GLU A 272 3.36 -10.97 -9.11
N ASN A 273 3.63 -11.08 -10.41
CA ASN A 273 3.76 -9.97 -11.36
C ASN A 273 2.43 -9.52 -11.95
N MET A 274 1.34 -10.22 -11.64
CA MET A 274 0.00 -9.85 -12.10
C MET A 274 -0.66 -8.85 -11.15
N LYS A 275 -1.68 -8.12 -11.63
CA LYS A 275 -2.44 -7.16 -10.81
C LYS A 275 -3.10 -7.85 -9.60
N LEU A 276 -3.70 -9.02 -9.83
CA LEU A 276 -4.20 -9.89 -8.77
C LEU A 276 -3.09 -10.88 -8.44
N SER A 277 -2.31 -10.58 -7.41
CA SER A 277 -1.22 -11.42 -6.91
C SER A 277 -1.69 -12.41 -5.83
N ASN A 278 -2.92 -12.93 -5.93
CA ASN A 278 -3.42 -13.92 -4.97
C ASN A 278 -2.68 -15.25 -5.19
N ILE A 279 -2.05 -15.77 -4.14
CA ILE A 279 -1.28 -17.01 -4.14
C ILE A 279 -2.10 -18.24 -4.58
N ASN A 280 -3.43 -18.17 -4.47
CA ASN A 280 -4.34 -19.25 -4.87
C ASN A 280 -4.71 -19.21 -6.38
N LEU A 281 -4.06 -18.37 -7.17
CA LEU A 281 -4.24 -18.29 -8.61
C LEU A 281 -2.99 -18.78 -9.32
N ASP A 282 -3.18 -19.59 -10.35
CA ASP A 282 -2.10 -20.03 -11.22
C ASP A 282 -1.45 -18.87 -11.97
N ASP A 283 -0.23 -19.09 -12.45
CA ASP A 283 0.44 -18.18 -13.34
C ASP A 283 -0.41 -17.87 -14.57
N PHE A 284 -0.25 -16.68 -15.10
CA PHE A 284 -0.97 -16.31 -16.31
C PHE A 284 -0.25 -16.92 -17.52
N VAL A 285 -0.92 -17.84 -18.20
CA VAL A 285 -0.43 -18.50 -19.41
C VAL A 285 -1.21 -18.01 -20.62
N MET A 286 -0.49 -17.58 -21.66
CA MET A 286 -1.04 -17.08 -22.92
C MET A 286 -0.38 -17.81 -24.10
N PRO A 287 -1.15 -18.49 -24.96
CA PRO A 287 -0.61 -19.07 -26.19
C PRO A 287 -0.18 -17.97 -27.17
N LEU A 288 0.94 -18.21 -27.85
CA LEU A 288 1.53 -17.30 -28.83
C LEU A 288 1.27 -17.84 -30.25
N THR A 289 0.68 -17.01 -31.08
CA THR A 289 0.45 -17.32 -32.50
C THR A 289 1.75 -17.19 -33.31
N ASP A 290 1.78 -17.74 -34.52
CA ASP A 290 2.97 -17.68 -35.38
C ASP A 290 3.38 -16.25 -35.70
N GLU A 291 2.42 -15.33 -35.91
CA GLU A 291 2.71 -13.91 -36.12
C GLU A 291 3.38 -13.29 -34.88
N VAL A 292 2.89 -13.61 -33.69
CA VAL A 292 3.51 -13.15 -32.43
C VAL A 292 4.92 -13.68 -32.26
N ILE A 293 5.13 -14.96 -32.56
CA ILE A 293 6.46 -15.60 -32.54
C ILE A 293 7.40 -14.90 -33.52
N LYS A 294 6.91 -14.59 -34.72
CA LYS A 294 7.67 -13.85 -35.73
C LYS A 294 8.09 -12.47 -35.23
N ILE A 295 7.14 -11.68 -34.70
CA ILE A 295 7.42 -10.34 -34.13
C ILE A 295 8.49 -10.45 -33.01
N LEU A 296 8.38 -11.43 -32.14
CA LEU A 296 9.30 -11.62 -31.01
C LEU A 296 10.69 -12.09 -31.46
N LYS A 297 10.79 -12.97 -32.46
CA LYS A 297 12.07 -13.41 -33.03
C LYS A 297 12.79 -12.25 -33.72
N GLU A 298 12.11 -11.55 -34.62
CA GLU A 298 12.66 -10.36 -35.32
C GLU A 298 13.14 -9.30 -34.28
N HIS A 299 12.38 -9.11 -33.20
CA HIS A 299 12.75 -8.18 -32.14
C HIS A 299 13.97 -8.67 -31.35
N LYS A 300 14.07 -9.96 -31.07
CA LYS A 300 15.21 -10.56 -30.37
C LYS A 300 16.49 -10.42 -31.20
N ASP A 301 16.41 -10.67 -32.51
CA ASP A 301 17.55 -10.54 -33.42
C ASP A 301 18.08 -9.10 -33.46
N MET A 302 17.20 -8.08 -33.42
CA MET A 302 17.61 -6.68 -33.28
C MET A 302 18.35 -6.38 -31.97
N GLN A 303 18.12 -7.16 -30.91
CA GLN A 303 18.80 -6.99 -29.60
C GLN A 303 20.13 -7.75 -29.52
N LEU A 304 20.39 -8.75 -30.38
CA LEU A 304 21.62 -9.56 -30.39
C LEU A 304 22.89 -8.76 -30.65
N PHE A 305 22.79 -7.60 -31.31
CA PHE A 305 23.90 -6.65 -31.50
C PHE A 305 24.37 -5.97 -30.20
N SER A 306 23.77 -6.30 -29.05
CA SER A 306 24.16 -5.78 -27.74
C SER A 306 25.11 -6.76 -27.02
N ILE A 307 26.20 -6.21 -26.43
CA ILE A 307 27.31 -6.95 -25.77
C ILE A 307 26.85 -7.82 -24.59
N LYS A 308 25.65 -7.55 -24.03
CA LYS A 308 25.11 -8.31 -22.86
C LYS A 308 23.68 -8.78 -23.13
N PRO A 309 23.33 -10.01 -22.68
CA PRO A 309 21.95 -10.48 -22.71
C PRO A 309 21.02 -9.49 -22.01
N LYS A 310 19.88 -9.22 -22.62
CA LYS A 310 18.87 -8.33 -22.06
C LYS A 310 17.79 -9.12 -21.32
N GLU A 311 17.41 -8.66 -20.17
CA GLU A 311 16.37 -9.29 -19.37
C GLU A 311 14.97 -8.99 -19.96
N TYR A 312 14.74 -7.74 -20.32
CA TYR A 312 13.44 -7.27 -20.83
C TYR A 312 13.32 -7.38 -22.34
N VAL A 313 12.12 -7.74 -22.80
CA VAL A 313 11.80 -7.80 -24.24
C VAL A 313 11.84 -6.38 -24.84
N PHE A 314 11.22 -5.42 -24.17
CA PHE A 314 11.19 -4.04 -24.66
C PHE A 314 12.02 -3.13 -23.75
N LEU A 315 13.05 -2.53 -24.31
CA LEU A 315 14.03 -1.73 -23.57
C LEU A 315 13.71 -0.24 -23.61
N GLY A 316 13.89 0.41 -22.47
CA GLY A 316 13.85 1.86 -22.35
C GLY A 316 15.10 2.53 -22.98
N PHE A 317 15.12 3.85 -22.96
CA PHE A 317 16.16 4.67 -23.60
C PHE A 317 17.60 4.32 -23.19
N ASN A 318 17.81 3.91 -21.94
CA ASN A 318 19.14 3.54 -21.42
C ASN A 318 19.53 2.08 -21.69
N ASN A 319 18.70 1.30 -22.39
CA ASN A 319 18.87 -0.13 -22.68
C ASN A 319 19.14 -1.03 -21.43
N ARG A 320 18.82 -0.55 -20.24
CA ARG A 320 19.02 -1.29 -18.97
C ARG A 320 17.72 -1.67 -18.28
N GLN A 321 16.66 -0.92 -18.52
CA GLN A 321 15.36 -1.07 -17.90
C GLN A 321 14.28 -1.28 -18.95
N ALA A 322 13.14 -1.80 -18.53
CA ALA A 322 11.94 -1.91 -19.35
C ALA A 322 11.48 -0.54 -19.89
N ILE A 323 10.75 -0.52 -21.00
CA ILE A 323 10.14 0.70 -21.50
C ILE A 323 9.12 1.25 -20.50
N ASN A 324 9.07 2.57 -20.38
CA ASN A 324 8.00 3.21 -19.62
C ASN A 324 6.67 3.09 -20.39
N LYS A 325 5.58 2.72 -19.70
CA LYS A 325 4.24 2.60 -20.29
C LYS A 325 3.72 3.86 -20.97
N GLU A 326 4.23 5.03 -20.61
CA GLU A 326 3.87 6.28 -21.27
C GLU A 326 4.57 6.45 -22.64
N SER A 327 5.65 5.71 -22.92
CA SER A 327 6.35 5.81 -24.21
C SER A 327 5.50 5.29 -25.39
N PRO A 328 4.88 4.09 -25.34
CA PRO A 328 3.91 3.67 -26.35
C PRO A 328 2.68 4.56 -26.42
N ASN A 329 2.18 5.08 -25.27
CA ASN A 329 1.05 6.01 -25.26
C ASN A 329 1.36 7.32 -25.98
N ARG A 330 2.59 7.84 -25.85
CA ARG A 330 3.07 9.02 -26.58
C ARG A 330 3.23 8.74 -28.09
N ALA A 331 3.63 7.53 -28.45
CA ALA A 331 3.69 7.12 -29.86
C ALA A 331 2.29 7.12 -30.47
N LEU A 332 1.30 6.50 -29.83
CA LEU A 332 -0.10 6.53 -30.25
C LEU A 332 -0.64 7.97 -30.40
N PHE A 333 -0.30 8.85 -29.44
CA PHE A 333 -0.66 10.26 -29.51
C PHE A 333 -0.08 10.94 -30.76
N ARG A 334 1.21 10.71 -31.06
CA ARG A 334 1.89 11.28 -32.24
C ARG A 334 1.35 10.73 -33.58
N LEU A 335 0.86 9.49 -33.59
CA LEU A 335 0.19 8.87 -34.71
C LEU A 335 -1.26 9.39 -34.92
N GLY A 336 -1.73 10.32 -34.07
CA GLY A 336 -3.06 10.92 -34.19
C GLY A 336 -4.18 10.16 -33.47
N PHE A 337 -3.85 9.11 -32.67
CA PHE A 337 -4.85 8.33 -31.92
C PHE A 337 -5.12 8.92 -30.53
N ASN A 338 -5.60 10.17 -30.51
CA ASN A 338 -5.80 10.94 -29.27
C ASN A 338 -7.15 11.69 -29.19
N ASP A 339 -7.96 11.66 -30.26
CA ASP A 339 -9.21 12.40 -30.34
C ASP A 339 -10.39 11.54 -29.90
N GLU A 340 -10.99 11.91 -28.76
CA GLU A 340 -12.16 11.21 -28.19
C GLU A 340 -13.42 11.48 -29.01
N LYS A 341 -13.55 12.68 -29.60
CA LYS A 341 -14.75 13.06 -30.37
C LYS A 341 -14.80 12.32 -31.71
N LYS A 342 -13.64 12.12 -32.33
CA LYS A 342 -13.51 11.34 -33.57
C LYS A 342 -13.48 9.83 -33.34
N GLY A 343 -13.52 9.37 -32.11
CA GLY A 343 -13.42 7.94 -31.75
C GLY A 343 -12.04 7.32 -31.99
N THR A 344 -11.01 8.13 -32.32
CA THR A 344 -9.66 7.63 -32.59
C THR A 344 -8.82 7.45 -31.34
N LYS A 345 -9.26 7.96 -30.17
CA LYS A 345 -8.47 7.91 -28.95
C LYS A 345 -8.27 6.48 -28.44
N ILE A 346 -7.01 6.09 -28.29
CA ILE A 346 -6.64 4.83 -27.64
C ILE A 346 -5.35 5.00 -26.82
N ARG A 347 -5.23 4.20 -25.76
CA ARG A 347 -4.02 3.99 -24.98
C ARG A 347 -3.76 2.50 -24.82
N LEU A 348 -2.58 2.08 -24.39
CA LEU A 348 -2.22 0.67 -24.22
C LEU A 348 -3.32 -0.16 -23.53
N HIS A 349 -3.95 0.39 -22.49
CA HIS A 349 -5.03 -0.33 -21.81
C HIS A 349 -6.29 -0.48 -22.65
N GLY A 350 -6.53 0.45 -23.58
CA GLY A 350 -7.69 0.43 -24.49
C GLY A 350 -7.70 -0.76 -25.45
N PHE A 351 -6.53 -1.30 -25.84
CA PHE A 351 -6.44 -2.51 -26.69
C PHE A 351 -7.14 -3.72 -26.09
N ARG A 352 -7.16 -3.85 -24.76
CA ARG A 352 -7.91 -4.91 -24.06
C ARG A 352 -9.42 -4.73 -24.23
N GLY A 353 -9.88 -3.49 -24.15
CA GLY A 353 -11.28 -3.14 -24.42
C GLY A 353 -11.67 -3.35 -25.87
N THR A 354 -10.79 -3.02 -26.82
CA THR A 354 -10.94 -3.30 -28.26
C THR A 354 -11.05 -4.80 -28.50
N PHE A 355 -10.09 -5.60 -28.01
CA PHE A 355 -10.13 -7.06 -28.07
C PHE A 355 -11.45 -7.61 -27.54
N ARG A 356 -11.82 -7.26 -26.29
CA ARG A 356 -13.00 -7.83 -25.63
C ARG A 356 -14.31 -7.50 -26.39
N SER A 357 -14.41 -6.27 -26.88
CA SER A 357 -15.62 -5.85 -27.61
C SER A 357 -15.71 -6.48 -29.00
N LEU A 358 -14.61 -6.52 -29.74
CA LEU A 358 -14.62 -7.04 -31.10
C LEU A 358 -14.72 -8.56 -31.14
N ILE A 359 -14.14 -9.27 -30.19
CA ILE A 359 -14.32 -10.74 -30.11
C ILE A 359 -15.79 -11.10 -30.00
N ASP A 360 -16.57 -10.40 -29.17
CA ASP A 360 -18.02 -10.68 -29.07
C ASP A 360 -18.76 -10.35 -30.35
N THR A 361 -18.34 -9.29 -31.08
CA THR A 361 -18.95 -8.92 -32.36
C THR A 361 -18.58 -9.89 -33.48
N LEU A 362 -17.35 -10.39 -33.49
CA LEU A 362 -16.83 -11.27 -34.55
C LEU A 362 -17.20 -12.74 -34.34
N ASP A 363 -17.36 -13.17 -33.10
CA ASP A 363 -17.78 -14.54 -32.74
C ASP A 363 -19.30 -14.71 -32.83
N THR A 364 -19.84 -14.51 -34.03
CA THR A 364 -21.30 -14.60 -34.31
C THR A 364 -21.90 -15.98 -34.05
N LYS A 365 -21.07 -17.02 -34.06
CA LYS A 365 -21.46 -18.41 -33.80
C LYS A 365 -21.28 -18.83 -32.35
N ASN A 366 -20.84 -17.91 -31.46
CA ASN A 366 -20.55 -18.19 -30.05
C ASN A 366 -19.61 -19.41 -29.85
N ILE A 367 -18.57 -19.50 -30.67
CA ILE A 367 -17.58 -20.60 -30.62
C ILE A 367 -16.77 -20.54 -29.33
N PHE A 368 -16.50 -19.34 -28.86
CA PHE A 368 -15.68 -19.11 -27.66
C PHE A 368 -16.54 -18.79 -26.46
N SER A 369 -16.38 -19.56 -25.38
CA SER A 369 -17.10 -19.33 -24.14
C SER A 369 -16.73 -17.97 -23.50
N PHE A 370 -17.62 -17.44 -22.68
CA PHE A 370 -17.36 -16.22 -21.92
C PHE A 370 -16.10 -16.34 -21.06
N GLU A 371 -15.92 -17.50 -20.44
CA GLU A 371 -14.78 -17.77 -19.54
C GLU A 371 -13.45 -17.72 -20.29
N VAL A 372 -13.36 -18.24 -21.50
CA VAL A 372 -12.14 -18.19 -22.31
C VAL A 372 -11.79 -16.76 -22.69
N LYS A 373 -12.79 -15.96 -23.11
CA LYS A 373 -12.62 -14.54 -23.44
C LYS A 373 -12.14 -13.73 -22.24
N GLU A 374 -12.67 -14.00 -21.03
CA GLU A 374 -12.27 -13.33 -19.79
C GLU A 374 -10.88 -13.80 -19.31
N ARG A 375 -10.55 -15.10 -19.46
CA ARG A 375 -9.22 -15.64 -19.12
C ARG A 375 -8.11 -15.05 -19.99
N ALA A 376 -8.39 -14.80 -21.30
CA ALA A 376 -7.46 -14.08 -22.16
C ALA A 376 -7.08 -12.70 -21.62
N LEU A 377 -7.94 -12.12 -20.82
CA LEU A 377 -7.75 -10.84 -20.14
C LEU A 377 -7.25 -10.98 -18.70
N ASP A 378 -7.00 -12.20 -18.20
CA ASP A 378 -6.73 -12.44 -16.77
C ASP A 378 -7.81 -11.81 -15.87
N HIS A 379 -9.06 -11.91 -16.30
CA HIS A 379 -10.20 -11.59 -15.48
C HIS A 379 -10.71 -12.87 -14.82
N HIS A 380 -10.85 -12.83 -13.51
CA HIS A 380 -11.35 -13.95 -12.72
C HIS A 380 -12.75 -13.64 -12.23
N ASP A 381 -13.58 -14.67 -12.18
CA ASP A 381 -14.93 -14.56 -11.66
C ASP A 381 -14.90 -14.03 -10.22
N LYS A 382 -15.75 -13.06 -9.95
CA LYS A 382 -15.94 -12.51 -8.61
C LYS A 382 -16.78 -13.43 -7.73
N ASN A 383 -17.56 -14.31 -8.34
CA ASN A 383 -18.33 -15.32 -7.64
C ASN A 383 -17.40 -16.45 -7.19
N LEU A 384 -17.10 -16.52 -5.89
CA LEU A 384 -16.22 -17.52 -5.30
C LEU A 384 -16.73 -18.96 -5.53
N VAL A 385 -18.04 -19.16 -5.61
CA VAL A 385 -18.66 -20.48 -5.85
C VAL A 385 -18.41 -20.91 -7.30
N ALA A 386 -18.75 -20.09 -8.29
CA ALA A 386 -18.46 -20.39 -9.70
C ALA A 386 -16.96 -20.64 -9.93
N ARG A 387 -16.11 -19.85 -9.26
CA ARG A 387 -14.66 -20.01 -9.31
C ARG A 387 -14.18 -21.34 -8.72
N SER A 388 -14.79 -21.84 -7.62
CA SER A 388 -14.41 -23.12 -7.02
C SER A 388 -14.69 -24.32 -7.91
N TYR A 389 -15.73 -24.26 -8.75
CA TYR A 389 -16.04 -25.29 -9.73
C TYR A 389 -15.16 -25.20 -10.98
N ASN A 390 -14.78 -24.00 -11.41
CA ASN A 390 -14.08 -23.77 -12.68
C ASN A 390 -12.56 -23.69 -12.54
N HIS A 391 -11.99 -23.82 -11.34
CA HIS A 391 -10.55 -23.61 -11.14
C HIS A 391 -9.67 -24.66 -11.81
N LYS A 392 -10.16 -25.90 -12.00
CA LYS A 392 -9.46 -27.01 -12.65
C LYS A 392 -9.78 -27.17 -14.15
N ALA A 393 -10.71 -26.36 -14.69
CA ALA A 393 -11.07 -26.47 -16.09
C ALA A 393 -9.90 -26.03 -16.99
N ASN A 394 -9.51 -26.90 -17.90
CA ASN A 394 -8.43 -26.63 -18.86
C ASN A 394 -8.98 -25.87 -20.07
N TYR A 395 -8.72 -24.58 -20.14
CA TYR A 395 -9.11 -23.73 -21.28
C TYR A 395 -7.98 -23.51 -22.28
N HIS A 396 -6.88 -24.23 -22.17
CA HIS A 396 -5.67 -23.96 -22.95
C HIS A 396 -5.91 -24.11 -24.46
N GLU A 397 -6.55 -25.19 -24.89
CA GLU A 397 -6.85 -25.42 -26.31
C GLU A 397 -7.81 -24.36 -26.88
N GLN A 398 -8.89 -24.08 -26.15
CA GLN A 398 -9.81 -23.02 -26.57
C GLN A 398 -9.14 -21.64 -26.62
N MET A 399 -8.19 -21.38 -25.74
CA MET A 399 -7.40 -20.16 -25.74
C MET A 399 -6.48 -20.10 -26.97
N ILE A 400 -5.88 -21.22 -27.39
CA ILE A 400 -5.10 -21.28 -28.64
C ILE A 400 -5.96 -20.88 -29.82
N GLU A 401 -7.14 -21.46 -29.95
CA GLU A 401 -8.05 -21.16 -31.06
C GLU A 401 -8.56 -19.71 -31.02
N LEU A 402 -8.89 -19.19 -29.85
CA LEU A 402 -9.27 -17.79 -29.67
C LEU A 402 -8.16 -16.85 -30.14
N MET A 403 -6.91 -17.10 -29.72
CA MET A 403 -5.78 -16.24 -30.08
C MET A 403 -5.40 -16.36 -31.55
N LYS A 404 -5.51 -17.55 -32.17
CA LYS A 404 -5.38 -17.71 -33.62
C LYS A 404 -6.43 -16.93 -34.37
N PHE A 405 -7.70 -17.06 -33.99
CA PHE A 405 -8.81 -16.32 -34.58
C PHE A 405 -8.58 -14.82 -34.53
N TRP A 406 -8.24 -14.30 -33.35
CA TRP A 406 -7.96 -12.86 -33.17
C TRP A 406 -6.75 -12.40 -33.98
N SER A 407 -5.63 -13.11 -33.92
CA SER A 407 -4.42 -12.74 -34.63
C SER A 407 -4.62 -12.77 -36.15
N LYS A 408 -5.37 -13.74 -36.68
CA LYS A 408 -5.75 -13.80 -38.11
C LYS A 408 -6.61 -12.59 -38.49
N PHE A 409 -7.57 -12.21 -37.65
CA PHE A 409 -8.38 -11.01 -37.87
C PHE A 409 -7.51 -9.73 -37.92
N ILE A 410 -6.59 -9.54 -36.99
CA ILE A 410 -5.67 -8.39 -36.99
C ILE A 410 -4.83 -8.39 -38.25
N CYS A 411 -4.30 -9.55 -38.68
CA CYS A 411 -3.53 -9.66 -39.94
C CYS A 411 -4.37 -9.34 -41.18
N SER A 412 -5.65 -9.69 -41.23
CA SER A 412 -6.53 -9.38 -42.35
C SER A 412 -6.82 -7.89 -42.54
N LEU A 413 -6.64 -7.09 -41.51
CA LEU A 413 -6.78 -5.63 -41.56
C LEU A 413 -5.47 -4.93 -41.97
N LYS A 414 -4.37 -5.64 -42.03
CA LYS A 414 -3.08 -5.09 -42.44
C LYS A 414 -3.02 -5.01 -43.97
N THR A 415 -2.70 -3.85 -44.49
CA THR A 415 -2.52 -3.59 -45.93
C THR A 415 -1.07 -3.41 -46.28
#